data_8479cd5c6b686ce45f2e5fe20b553004
#
_entry.id   8479cd5c6b686ce45f2e5fe20b553004
#
_cell.length_a   1.000
_cell.length_b   1.000
_cell.length_c   1.000
_cell.angle_alpha   90.00
_cell.angle_beta   90.00
_cell.angle_gamma   90.00
#
_symmetry.space_group_name_H-M   'P 1'
#
loop_
_entity.id
_entity.type
_entity.pdbx_description
1 polymer ?
#
loop_
_entity_poly.entity_id
_entity_poly.type
_entity_poly.pdbx_seq_one_letter_code
_entity_poly.pdbx_strand_id
1 'polypeptide(L)'
;MLRVRLAQTLEPDPGNTGVRESGSLPLQLKQEEIEAMLTSHVLTRRGVIGGAFALAGAATLAACGQDTKADAKKVTVVTHSSFQVSDNLKKEFEKTSGFKLEIVDGGDGGELVNKLILSKDAPQGDVCFGVDNTYASRLLSQGVIDKDRTVDTIPESAEKYLVDNNRALVPIDMGDVAINIDKTYFASHNLAEPKTFEDLAKPEYAKLLVAINPTTSTPGLAWMLATVGHFGADKFSDYWKALVKGGTKIASGWTEAYNTDFSAGEGKGAYPIVVSYASSPSYTVSKDGASTTTAALLETAFRQVEYAGVLKGAANPAGGQAFINWMLSKAVQADIPKKMYMYPVDSSVQLPEALAKFGPLAEKPVEVAPGKIAAEREQWLKLWASAVGK
;
A
#
# COMPACT_ATOMS: atom_id res chain seq x y z
N MET A 1 -44.26 -0.52 -45.97
CA MET A 1 -45.00 0.75 -45.79
C MET A 1 -44.31 1.48 -44.69
N LEU A 2 -43.80 2.57 -44.80
CA LEU A 2 -43.64 3.89 -45.30
C LEU A 2 -42.46 4.52 -44.60
N ARG A 3 -41.40 4.84 -45.25
CA ARG A 3 -40.90 6.17 -45.70
C ARG A 3 -40.77 7.20 -44.57
N VAL A 4 -39.67 7.88 -44.36
CA VAL A 4 -38.63 8.57 -45.13
C VAL A 4 -38.41 9.98 -44.55
N ARG A 5 -37.10 10.39 -44.42
CA ARG A 5 -36.56 11.77 -44.57
C ARG A 5 -36.69 12.72 -43.35
N LEU A 6 -35.76 13.59 -43.05
CA LEU A 6 -34.80 14.40 -43.84
C LEU A 6 -33.65 14.91 -42.98
N ALA A 7 -32.50 15.00 -43.57
CA ALA A 7 -31.34 15.79 -43.13
C ALA A 7 -31.64 17.28 -43.36
N GLN A 8 -31.10 18.14 -42.48
CA GLN A 8 -30.78 19.53 -42.86
C GLN A 8 -29.43 19.92 -42.25
N THR A 9 -28.54 20.16 -43.18
CA THR A 9 -27.30 20.91 -43.10
C THR A 9 -27.57 22.38 -42.79
N LEU A 10 -26.80 22.98 -41.89
CA LEU A 10 -26.60 24.44 -41.82
C LEU A 10 -25.08 24.69 -41.74
N GLU A 11 -24.61 25.42 -42.73
CA GLU A 11 -23.29 25.99 -42.85
C GLU A 11 -23.06 27.17 -41.90
N PRO A 12 -21.80 27.58 -41.65
CA PRO A 12 -21.45 28.60 -40.68
C PRO A 12 -21.47 30.02 -41.25
N ASP A 13 -21.96 30.97 -40.42
CA ASP A 13 -21.92 32.43 -40.63
C ASP A 13 -20.56 33.00 -40.15
N PRO A 14 -19.85 33.80 -40.98
CA PRO A 14 -18.59 34.43 -40.58
C PRO A 14 -18.81 35.88 -40.17
N GLY A 15 -18.55 36.18 -38.88
CA GLY A 15 -18.40 37.58 -38.50
C GLY A 15 -18.73 37.93 -37.08
N ASN A 16 -17.78 37.79 -36.15
CA ASN A 16 -17.55 38.83 -35.16
C ASN A 16 -16.20 38.65 -34.45
N THR A 17 -15.26 39.52 -34.81
CA THR A 17 -13.99 39.74 -34.15
C THR A 17 -14.19 40.55 -32.85
N GLY A 18 -14.06 39.91 -31.70
CA GLY A 18 -14.06 40.57 -30.41
C GLY A 18 -12.95 40.00 -29.54
N VAL A 19 -11.76 40.58 -29.65
CA VAL A 19 -10.63 40.38 -28.72
C VAL A 19 -11.06 40.84 -27.34
N ARG A 20 -11.11 39.95 -26.37
CA ARG A 20 -11.07 40.28 -24.95
C ARG A 20 -9.75 39.81 -24.36
N GLU A 21 -8.92 40.78 -24.07
CA GLU A 21 -7.71 40.64 -23.26
C GLU A 21 -8.06 40.04 -21.90
N SER A 22 -7.43 38.90 -21.60
CA SER A 22 -7.40 38.34 -20.24
C SER A 22 -6.36 39.08 -19.43
N GLY A 23 -6.79 40.00 -18.56
CA GLY A 23 -5.96 40.68 -17.61
C GLY A 23 -5.30 39.72 -16.64
N SER A 24 -3.99 39.68 -16.69
CA SER A 24 -3.12 39.11 -15.67
C SER A 24 -3.26 39.88 -14.36
N LEU A 25 -3.78 39.26 -13.30
CA LEU A 25 -3.69 39.79 -11.95
C LEU A 25 -2.23 39.71 -11.46
N PRO A 26 -1.70 40.78 -10.85
CA PRO A 26 -0.29 40.86 -10.44
C PRO A 26 -0.03 40.01 -9.19
N LEU A 27 1.10 39.30 -9.23
CA LEU A 27 1.70 38.47 -8.17
C LEU A 27 2.10 39.21 -6.88
N GLN A 28 1.74 40.47 -6.68
CA GLN A 28 2.18 41.29 -5.56
C GLN A 28 1.32 41.20 -4.28
N LEU A 29 0.15 40.59 -4.33
CA LEU A 29 -0.73 40.47 -3.15
C LEU A 29 -0.47 39.25 -2.25
N LYS A 30 0.49 38.40 -2.61
CA LYS A 30 0.85 37.22 -1.79
C LYS A 30 2.07 37.41 -0.89
N GLN A 31 2.80 38.45 -1.04
CA GLN A 31 4.04 38.68 -0.25
C GLN A 31 3.76 39.44 1.06
N GLU A 32 2.74 40.28 1.11
CA GLU A 32 2.37 40.99 2.34
C GLU A 32 1.68 40.14 3.39
N GLU A 33 0.97 39.04 2.99
CA GLU A 33 0.37 38.08 3.93
C GLU A 33 1.42 37.15 4.57
N ILE A 34 2.56 36.92 3.91
CA ILE A 34 3.65 36.08 4.45
C ILE A 34 4.51 36.85 5.44
N GLU A 35 4.70 38.18 5.26
CA GLU A 35 5.44 39.01 6.22
C GLU A 35 4.65 39.33 7.50
N ALA A 36 3.32 39.38 7.42
CA ALA A 36 2.45 39.55 8.60
C ALA A 36 2.43 38.31 9.53
N MET A 37 2.71 37.13 9.02
CA MET A 37 2.80 35.89 9.81
C MET A 37 4.17 35.72 10.49
N LEU A 38 5.21 36.35 10.02
CA LEU A 38 6.58 36.24 10.57
C LEU A 38 6.93 37.28 11.65
N THR A 39 6.09 38.30 11.84
CA THR A 39 6.35 39.38 12.81
C THR A 39 5.66 39.24 14.17
N SER A 40 4.89 38.18 14.41
CA SER A 40 4.15 38.02 15.68
C SER A 40 4.85 37.19 16.75
N HIS A 41 6.08 36.77 16.56
CA HIS A 41 6.81 35.93 17.54
C HIS A 41 8.17 36.47 17.98
N VAL A 42 8.31 37.81 18.18
CA VAL A 42 9.48 38.35 18.88
C VAL A 42 9.04 39.50 19.78
N LEU A 43 8.79 39.22 21.06
CA LEU A 43 8.85 40.19 22.18
C LEU A 43 9.13 39.41 23.46
N THR A 44 10.31 39.39 23.81
CA THR A 44 11.17 40.13 24.79
C THR A 44 11.17 39.54 26.18
N ARG A 45 12.29 38.89 26.47
CA ARG A 45 12.82 38.79 27.84
C ARG A 45 13.52 40.12 28.15
N ARG A 46 13.06 40.86 29.19
CA ARG A 46 13.93 41.60 30.14
C ARG A 46 13.14 42.46 31.09
N GLY A 47 13.48 42.30 32.36
CA GLY A 47 13.44 43.33 33.42
C GLY A 47 12.16 43.33 34.28
N VAL A 48 12.11 43.41 35.59
CA VAL A 48 13.08 43.72 36.64
C VAL A 48 12.32 43.54 38.00
N ILE A 49 12.96 42.90 38.92
CA ILE A 49 13.04 43.07 40.38
C ILE A 49 12.05 44.03 41.06
N GLY A 50 11.41 43.55 42.13
CA GLY A 50 11.18 44.37 43.32
C GLY A 50 9.85 44.13 44.05
N GLY A 51 9.90 43.70 45.31
CA GLY A 51 8.91 44.00 46.33
C GLY A 51 8.18 42.82 46.98
N ALA A 52 8.65 42.50 48.18
CA ALA A 52 8.07 41.62 49.16
C ALA A 52 6.64 42.03 49.59
N PHE A 53 5.77 41.05 49.93
CA PHE A 53 5.21 40.88 51.25
C PHE A 53 4.37 39.57 51.33
N ALA A 54 4.49 38.94 52.46
CA ALA A 54 3.92 37.67 52.87
C ALA A 54 2.41 37.74 53.09
N LEU A 55 1.72 36.61 52.92
CA LEU A 55 0.97 35.85 53.93
C LEU A 55 -0.07 34.92 53.30
N ALA A 56 0.08 33.64 53.65
CA ALA A 56 -0.93 32.65 53.95
C ALA A 56 -2.07 32.41 52.94
N GLY A 57 -1.97 31.27 52.33
CA GLY A 57 -3.07 30.61 51.63
C GLY A 57 -2.61 29.26 51.09
N ALA A 58 -2.76 28.19 51.89
CA ALA A 58 -2.63 26.85 51.38
C ALA A 58 -3.72 26.60 50.33
N ALA A 59 -3.36 26.79 49.07
CA ALA A 59 -4.13 26.34 47.94
C ALA A 59 -3.26 25.31 47.21
N THR A 60 -3.71 24.10 47.28
CA THR A 60 -3.32 22.92 46.56
C THR A 60 -2.78 23.27 45.16
N LEU A 61 -1.48 23.02 44.92
CA LEU A 61 -0.90 22.82 43.63
C LEU A 61 -1.50 21.52 43.09
N ALA A 62 -2.71 21.60 42.52
CA ALA A 62 -3.13 20.68 41.50
C ALA A 62 -2.25 20.99 40.29
N ALA A 63 -1.10 20.32 40.21
CA ALA A 63 -0.35 20.20 38.99
C ALA A 63 -1.34 19.68 37.97
N CYS A 64 -1.70 20.52 37.01
CA CYS A 64 -2.25 20.07 35.72
C CYS A 64 -1.16 19.28 35.01
N GLY A 65 -0.95 18.05 35.46
CA GLY A 65 -0.57 16.98 34.60
C GLY A 65 -1.79 16.78 33.71
N GLN A 66 -1.76 17.37 32.54
CA GLN A 66 -2.60 16.94 31.46
C GLN A 66 -2.06 15.57 31.07
N ASP A 67 -2.39 14.54 31.89
CA ASP A 67 -2.46 13.19 31.39
C ASP A 67 -3.45 13.24 30.23
N THR A 68 -2.90 13.29 29.02
CA THR A 68 -3.61 12.78 27.86
C THR A 68 -3.85 11.31 28.17
N LYS A 69 -4.87 10.99 28.97
CA LYS A 69 -5.48 9.68 28.97
C LYS A 69 -5.89 9.46 27.52
N ALA A 70 -5.03 8.76 26.78
CA ALA A 70 -5.40 8.20 25.50
C ALA A 70 -6.80 7.63 25.72
N ASP A 71 -7.74 7.94 24.84
CA ASP A 71 -9.11 7.47 24.99
C ASP A 71 -9.06 5.95 25.00
N ALA A 72 -9.10 5.36 26.19
CA ALA A 72 -8.93 3.91 26.41
C ALA A 72 -9.98 3.08 25.64
N LYS A 73 -10.95 3.76 25.03
CA LYS A 73 -11.98 3.18 24.15
C LYS A 73 -11.66 3.27 22.66
N LYS A 74 -10.53 3.85 22.27
CA LYS A 74 -10.12 3.97 20.87
C LYS A 74 -8.97 3.02 20.58
N VAL A 75 -8.98 2.38 19.39
CA VAL A 75 -7.83 1.69 18.83
C VAL A 75 -7.48 2.32 17.48
N THR A 76 -6.23 2.74 17.37
CA THR A 76 -5.70 3.35 16.15
C THR A 76 -4.83 2.34 15.41
N VAL A 77 -5.24 2.03 14.16
CA VAL A 77 -4.54 1.11 13.26
C VAL A 77 -3.80 1.91 12.19
N VAL A 78 -2.47 1.77 12.14
CA VAL A 78 -1.67 2.35 11.05
C VAL A 78 -1.49 1.29 9.96
N THR A 79 -1.97 1.56 8.76
CA THR A 79 -2.03 0.56 7.69
C THR A 79 -1.68 1.14 6.33
N HIS A 80 -1.49 0.28 5.32
CA HIS A 80 -1.29 0.72 3.94
C HIS A 80 -2.59 1.27 3.31
N SER A 81 -2.44 2.12 2.29
CA SER A 81 -3.56 2.85 1.64
C SER A 81 -4.64 1.94 1.03
N SER A 82 -4.31 0.68 0.73
CA SER A 82 -5.26 -0.27 0.12
C SER A 82 -6.07 -1.08 1.14
N PHE A 83 -5.91 -0.79 2.46
CA PHE A 83 -6.68 -1.50 3.49
C PHE A 83 -8.17 -1.20 3.39
N GLN A 84 -8.95 -2.23 3.23
CA GLN A 84 -10.41 -2.15 3.17
C GLN A 84 -11.05 -3.34 3.86
N VAL A 85 -12.08 -3.08 4.66
CA VAL A 85 -12.97 -4.08 5.26
C VAL A 85 -14.38 -3.52 5.22
N SER A 86 -15.38 -4.38 5.06
CA SER A 86 -16.78 -3.98 5.00
C SER A 86 -17.22 -3.21 6.25
N ASP A 87 -17.99 -2.14 6.07
CA ASP A 87 -18.41 -1.25 7.16
C ASP A 87 -19.26 -1.93 8.24
N ASN A 88 -20.03 -2.96 7.86
CA ASN A 88 -20.77 -3.78 8.83
C ASN A 88 -19.83 -4.54 9.77
N LEU A 89 -18.69 -5.05 9.28
CA LEU A 89 -17.69 -5.73 10.11
C LEU A 89 -16.96 -4.75 11.04
N LYS A 90 -16.67 -3.53 10.57
CA LYS A 90 -16.11 -2.47 11.43
C LYS A 90 -17.07 -2.12 12.56
N LYS A 91 -18.36 -1.92 12.26
CA LYS A 91 -19.40 -1.66 13.27
C LYS A 91 -19.57 -2.82 14.23
N GLU A 92 -19.46 -4.07 13.76
CA GLU A 92 -19.50 -5.26 14.60
C GLU A 92 -18.31 -5.30 15.55
N PHE A 93 -17.09 -5.02 15.06
CA PHE A 93 -15.89 -4.89 15.87
C PHE A 93 -16.10 -3.86 17.00
N GLU A 94 -16.55 -2.65 16.66
CA GLU A 94 -16.76 -1.57 17.64
C GLU A 94 -17.80 -1.98 18.72
N LYS A 95 -18.87 -2.67 18.31
CA LYS A 95 -19.92 -3.14 19.20
C LYS A 95 -19.43 -4.27 20.12
N THR A 96 -18.68 -5.22 19.60
CA THR A 96 -18.28 -6.43 20.35
C THR A 96 -17.05 -6.21 21.21
N SER A 97 -16.07 -5.44 20.72
CA SER A 97 -14.85 -5.13 21.45
C SER A 97 -15.00 -3.98 22.43
N GLY A 98 -15.96 -3.08 22.21
CA GLY A 98 -16.11 -1.81 22.93
C GLY A 98 -15.06 -0.75 22.55
N PHE A 99 -14.21 -1.02 21.55
CA PHE A 99 -13.23 -0.08 21.04
C PHE A 99 -13.74 0.60 19.77
N LYS A 100 -13.58 1.92 19.68
CA LYS A 100 -13.79 2.66 18.43
C LYS A 100 -12.56 2.48 17.51
N LEU A 101 -12.80 2.07 16.27
CA LEU A 101 -11.76 1.82 15.29
C LEU A 101 -11.39 3.11 14.53
N GLU A 102 -10.12 3.49 14.60
CA GLU A 102 -9.54 4.57 13.80
C GLU A 102 -8.47 4.02 12.86
N ILE A 103 -8.58 4.34 11.58
CA ILE A 103 -7.61 3.91 10.56
C ILE A 103 -6.76 5.12 10.15
N VAL A 104 -5.45 4.94 10.22
CA VAL A 104 -4.45 5.92 9.79
C VAL A 104 -3.76 5.39 8.55
N ASP A 105 -3.85 6.11 7.44
CA ASP A 105 -3.18 5.79 6.19
C ASP A 105 -1.67 6.04 6.30
N GLY A 106 -0.90 4.97 6.22
CA GLY A 106 0.56 4.96 6.22
C GLY A 106 1.20 5.16 4.85
N GLY A 107 0.41 5.20 3.77
CA GLY A 107 0.90 5.17 2.39
C GLY A 107 0.98 3.75 1.84
N ASP A 108 1.74 3.52 0.78
CA ASP A 108 2.05 2.15 0.32
C ASP A 108 2.94 1.43 1.35
N GLY A 109 3.00 0.09 1.29
CA GLY A 109 3.62 -0.71 2.33
C GLY A 109 5.07 -0.34 2.69
N GLY A 110 5.88 0.08 1.72
CA GLY A 110 7.24 0.56 1.97
C GLY A 110 7.28 1.90 2.72
N GLU A 111 6.35 2.81 2.41
CA GLU A 111 6.19 4.09 3.12
C GLU A 111 5.69 3.84 4.55
N LEU A 112 4.71 2.96 4.72
CA LEU A 112 4.20 2.52 6.02
C LEU A 112 5.35 2.05 6.91
N VAL A 113 6.19 1.13 6.45
CA VAL A 113 7.34 0.62 7.20
C VAL A 113 8.29 1.73 7.62
N ASN A 114 8.61 2.64 6.71
CA ASN A 114 9.51 3.76 7.02
C ASN A 114 8.89 4.70 8.08
N LYS A 115 7.59 5.03 7.97
CA LYS A 115 6.87 5.83 8.97
C LYS A 115 6.87 5.15 10.34
N LEU A 116 6.57 3.86 10.41
CA LEU A 116 6.58 3.08 11.65
C LEU A 116 7.96 3.09 12.33
N ILE A 117 9.05 2.95 11.56
CA ILE A 117 10.41 2.98 12.11
C ILE A 117 10.79 4.37 12.60
N LEU A 118 10.45 5.43 11.85
CA LEU A 118 10.76 6.80 12.23
C LEU A 118 9.99 7.26 13.46
N SER A 119 8.78 6.75 13.68
CA SER A 119 7.93 7.09 14.83
C SER A 119 7.99 6.09 15.98
N LYS A 120 8.92 5.13 15.98
CA LYS A 120 8.95 4.01 16.95
C LYS A 120 9.00 4.42 18.43
N ASP A 121 9.62 5.57 18.72
CA ASP A 121 9.74 6.10 20.08
C ASP A 121 8.51 6.91 20.53
N ALA A 122 7.62 7.25 19.60
CA ALA A 122 6.33 7.90 19.80
C ALA A 122 5.34 7.38 18.74
N PRO A 123 4.83 6.14 18.86
CA PRO A 123 4.04 5.50 17.82
C PRO A 123 2.75 6.26 17.54
N GLN A 124 2.40 6.35 16.26
CA GLN A 124 1.21 7.08 15.78
C GLN A 124 -0.08 6.24 15.87
N GLY A 125 0.01 5.04 16.41
CA GLY A 125 -1.11 4.13 16.59
C GLY A 125 -0.83 3.04 17.60
N ASP A 126 -1.77 2.11 17.72
CA ASP A 126 -1.70 1.00 18.67
C ASP A 126 -1.27 -0.31 18.01
N VAL A 127 -1.59 -0.46 16.75
CA VAL A 127 -1.34 -1.66 15.96
C VAL A 127 -1.02 -1.25 14.51
N CYS A 128 -0.15 -1.99 13.85
CA CYS A 128 0.04 -1.87 12.41
C CYS A 128 -0.52 -3.10 11.68
N PHE A 129 -0.92 -2.89 10.41
CA PHE A 129 -1.30 -3.94 9.48
C PHE A 129 -0.76 -3.63 8.07
N GLY A 130 -0.40 -4.67 7.31
CA GLY A 130 0.05 -4.54 5.92
C GLY A 130 1.57 -4.38 5.77
N VAL A 131 2.32 -4.70 6.82
CA VAL A 131 3.77 -4.96 6.69
C VAL A 131 3.95 -6.39 6.25
N ASP A 132 4.73 -6.60 5.20
CA ASP A 132 4.89 -7.92 4.62
C ASP A 132 6.20 -8.64 5.01
N ASN A 133 6.32 -9.89 4.55
CA ASN A 133 7.49 -10.73 4.80
C ASN A 133 8.81 -10.16 4.25
N THR A 134 8.78 -9.18 3.36
CA THR A 134 9.98 -8.51 2.86
C THR A 134 10.56 -7.51 3.86
N TYR A 135 9.73 -6.99 4.77
CA TYR A 135 10.09 -6.01 5.79
C TYR A 135 9.94 -6.50 7.24
N ALA A 136 9.27 -7.62 7.49
CA ALA A 136 8.94 -8.11 8.83
C ALA A 136 10.18 -8.18 9.76
N SER A 137 11.30 -8.71 9.26
CA SER A 137 12.57 -8.80 10.02
C SER A 137 13.10 -7.43 10.43
N ARG A 138 12.89 -6.38 9.60
CA ARG A 138 13.33 -5.02 9.88
C ARG A 138 12.53 -4.41 11.02
N LEU A 139 11.20 -4.58 11.04
CA LEU A 139 10.37 -4.08 12.14
C LEU A 139 10.73 -4.74 13.47
N LEU A 140 10.93 -6.07 13.46
CA LEU A 140 11.33 -6.83 14.65
C LEU A 140 12.69 -6.41 15.17
N SER A 141 13.69 -6.22 14.29
CA SER A 141 15.05 -5.84 14.67
C SER A 141 15.14 -4.38 15.14
N GLN A 142 14.32 -3.48 14.58
CA GLN A 142 14.27 -2.08 15.00
C GLN A 142 13.45 -1.83 16.27
N GLY A 143 12.81 -2.87 16.81
CA GLY A 143 12.02 -2.76 18.04
C GLY A 143 10.74 -1.94 17.89
N VAL A 144 10.15 -1.95 16.69
CA VAL A 144 8.87 -1.28 16.39
C VAL A 144 7.69 -2.04 16.99
N ILE A 145 7.79 -3.38 17.00
CA ILE A 145 6.73 -4.28 17.45
C ILE A 145 6.92 -4.66 18.91
N ASP A 146 5.85 -4.64 19.67
CA ASP A 146 5.82 -5.12 21.05
C ASP A 146 5.81 -6.66 21.08
N LYS A 147 6.96 -7.25 21.39
CA LYS A 147 7.16 -8.69 21.40
C LYS A 147 6.44 -9.42 22.53
N ASP A 148 5.98 -8.68 23.53
CA ASP A 148 5.24 -9.21 24.69
C ASP A 148 3.72 -9.20 24.43
N ARG A 149 3.27 -8.64 23.32
CA ARG A 149 1.87 -8.57 22.90
C ARG A 149 1.59 -9.51 21.75
N THR A 150 1.31 -10.74 22.08
CA THR A 150 1.07 -11.83 21.12
C THR A 150 -0.42 -12.20 21.11
N VAL A 151 -0.84 -12.98 20.12
CA VAL A 151 -2.17 -13.61 20.08
C VAL A 151 -2.05 -15.09 20.43
N ASP A 152 -3.01 -15.59 21.20
CA ASP A 152 -2.98 -16.96 21.70
C ASP A 152 -3.22 -17.98 20.58
N THR A 153 -4.07 -17.64 19.63
CA THR A 153 -4.53 -18.57 18.59
C THR A 153 -4.46 -17.95 17.21
N ILE A 154 -3.91 -18.67 16.27
CA ILE A 154 -3.93 -18.36 14.83
C ILE A 154 -4.46 -19.60 14.09
N PRO A 155 -5.03 -19.45 12.88
CA PRO A 155 -5.35 -20.60 12.03
C PRO A 155 -4.13 -21.49 11.80
N GLU A 156 -4.30 -22.81 11.85
CA GLU A 156 -3.21 -23.78 11.60
C GLU A 156 -2.51 -23.52 10.27
N SER A 157 -3.28 -23.16 9.23
CA SER A 157 -2.74 -22.84 7.90
C SER A 157 -1.89 -21.58 7.87
N ALA A 158 -1.96 -20.70 8.88
CA ALA A 158 -1.16 -19.49 9.04
C ALA A 158 0.20 -19.76 9.69
N GLU A 159 0.37 -20.87 10.43
CA GLU A 159 1.59 -21.16 11.21
C GLU A 159 2.86 -21.18 10.34
N LYS A 160 2.76 -21.72 9.13
CA LYS A 160 3.89 -21.78 8.17
C LYS A 160 4.38 -20.41 7.70
N TYR A 161 3.60 -19.36 7.92
CA TYR A 161 3.94 -17.97 7.54
C TYR A 161 4.48 -17.13 8.71
N LEU A 162 4.61 -17.71 9.90
CA LEU A 162 5.22 -17.01 11.03
C LEU A 162 6.67 -16.63 10.74
N VAL A 163 7.04 -15.39 11.07
CA VAL A 163 8.40 -14.87 10.88
C VAL A 163 9.22 -14.86 12.16
N ASP A 164 8.57 -15.10 13.30
CA ASP A 164 9.19 -15.24 14.61
C ASP A 164 8.47 -16.30 15.46
N ASN A 165 9.18 -16.80 16.48
CA ASN A 165 8.63 -17.80 17.39
C ASN A 165 7.66 -17.23 18.42
N ASN A 166 7.56 -15.90 18.52
CA ASN A 166 6.78 -15.22 19.55
C ASN A 166 5.40 -14.79 19.04
N ARG A 167 5.10 -14.95 17.75
CA ARG A 167 3.85 -14.48 17.13
C ARG A 167 3.58 -12.99 17.37
N ALA A 168 4.65 -12.18 17.44
CA ALA A 168 4.53 -10.74 17.61
C ALA A 168 4.07 -10.05 16.31
N LEU A 169 4.44 -10.63 15.16
CA LEU A 169 3.87 -10.34 13.85
C LEU A 169 3.01 -11.52 13.43
N VAL A 170 1.72 -11.27 13.29
CA VAL A 170 0.69 -12.26 13.00
C VAL A 170 0.33 -12.20 11.53
N PRO A 171 0.47 -13.30 10.75
CA PRO A 171 0.04 -13.32 9.37
C PRO A 171 -1.48 -13.19 9.28
N ILE A 172 -1.95 -12.30 8.41
CA ILE A 172 -3.38 -11.99 8.24
C ILE A 172 -3.91 -12.43 6.88
N ASP A 173 -3.14 -12.14 5.84
CA ASP A 173 -3.46 -12.50 4.47
C ASP A 173 -2.20 -12.73 3.65
N MET A 174 -2.37 -13.17 2.42
CA MET A 174 -1.28 -13.42 1.50
C MET A 174 -1.72 -13.23 0.05
N GLY A 175 -0.74 -13.07 -0.83
CA GLY A 175 -0.93 -13.06 -2.27
C GLY A 175 0.36 -13.35 -2.99
N ASP A 176 0.29 -13.64 -4.27
CA ASP A 176 1.46 -13.73 -5.12
C ASP A 176 1.58 -12.47 -5.94
N VAL A 177 2.62 -11.68 -5.68
CA VAL A 177 2.96 -10.54 -6.54
C VAL A 177 3.53 -11.10 -7.84
N ALA A 178 2.89 -10.78 -8.96
CA ALA A 178 3.24 -11.29 -10.29
C ALA A 178 2.96 -10.25 -11.37
N ILE A 179 3.55 -10.44 -12.53
CA ILE A 179 3.19 -9.67 -13.72
C ILE A 179 1.77 -10.02 -14.15
N ASN A 180 1.00 -8.99 -14.45
CA ASN A 180 -0.32 -9.08 -15.07
C ASN A 180 -0.29 -8.49 -16.48
N ILE A 181 -1.08 -9.07 -17.38
CA ILE A 181 -1.21 -8.64 -18.77
C ILE A 181 -2.67 -8.38 -19.14
N ASP A 182 -2.90 -7.41 -20.02
CA ASP A 182 -4.18 -7.17 -20.70
C ASP A 182 -4.24 -7.98 -21.99
N LYS A 183 -4.90 -9.13 -21.96
CA LYS A 183 -5.06 -10.02 -23.11
C LYS A 183 -5.75 -9.34 -24.29
N THR A 184 -6.65 -8.39 -24.01
CA THR A 184 -7.36 -7.64 -25.05
C THR A 184 -6.41 -6.78 -25.87
N TYR A 185 -5.44 -6.15 -25.20
CA TYR A 185 -4.39 -5.39 -25.88
C TYR A 185 -3.57 -6.28 -26.81
N PHE A 186 -3.06 -7.42 -26.30
CA PHE A 186 -2.22 -8.33 -27.09
C PHE A 186 -2.97 -8.89 -28.29
N ALA A 187 -4.22 -9.29 -28.12
CA ALA A 187 -5.06 -9.78 -29.21
C ALA A 187 -5.31 -8.70 -30.29
N SER A 188 -5.63 -7.46 -29.88
CA SER A 188 -5.93 -6.38 -30.81
C SER A 188 -4.71 -5.87 -31.60
N HIS A 189 -3.50 -6.02 -31.05
CA HIS A 189 -2.25 -5.63 -31.69
C HIS A 189 -1.54 -6.79 -32.41
N ASN A 190 -2.14 -7.99 -32.43
CA ASN A 190 -1.54 -9.20 -32.99
C ASN A 190 -0.12 -9.46 -32.45
N LEU A 191 0.09 -9.17 -31.16
CA LEU A 191 1.34 -9.36 -30.44
C LEU A 191 1.23 -10.60 -29.54
N ALA A 192 2.25 -11.44 -29.51
CA ALA A 192 2.29 -12.57 -28.60
C ALA A 192 2.35 -12.10 -27.14
N GLU A 193 1.66 -12.81 -26.24
CA GLU A 193 1.74 -12.53 -24.81
C GLU A 193 3.13 -12.92 -24.26
N PRO A 194 3.79 -12.08 -23.42
CA PRO A 194 5.02 -12.48 -22.73
C PRO A 194 4.70 -13.60 -21.73
N LYS A 195 5.68 -14.42 -21.37
CA LYS A 195 5.50 -15.54 -20.43
C LYS A 195 6.52 -15.55 -19.31
N THR A 196 7.74 -15.09 -19.56
CA THR A 196 8.87 -15.20 -18.65
C THR A 196 9.45 -13.83 -18.31
N PHE A 197 10.33 -13.78 -17.31
CA PHE A 197 11.12 -12.58 -17.01
C PHE A 197 11.95 -12.13 -18.22
N GLU A 198 12.53 -13.07 -18.95
CA GLU A 198 13.36 -12.77 -20.13
C GLU A 198 12.54 -12.14 -21.25
N ASP A 199 11.29 -12.57 -21.44
CA ASP A 199 10.40 -11.95 -22.42
C ASP A 199 10.17 -10.48 -22.07
N LEU A 200 9.93 -10.16 -20.82
CA LEU A 200 9.67 -8.79 -20.35
C LEU A 200 10.83 -7.82 -20.64
N ALA A 201 12.08 -8.33 -20.68
CA ALA A 201 13.25 -7.50 -21.01
C ALA A 201 13.44 -7.25 -22.50
N LYS A 202 12.67 -7.91 -23.40
CA LYS A 202 12.71 -7.63 -24.83
C LYS A 202 12.10 -6.24 -25.10
N PRO A 203 12.68 -5.45 -26.05
CA PRO A 203 12.24 -4.08 -26.29
C PRO A 203 10.74 -3.93 -26.61
N GLU A 204 10.14 -4.93 -27.27
CA GLU A 204 8.72 -4.93 -27.60
C GLU A 204 7.81 -5.01 -26.36
N TYR A 205 8.25 -5.62 -25.26
CA TYR A 205 7.49 -5.75 -24.01
C TYR A 205 7.92 -4.73 -22.97
N ALA A 206 9.22 -4.44 -22.85
CA ALA A 206 9.74 -3.54 -21.82
C ALA A 206 9.08 -2.14 -21.87
N LYS A 207 8.83 -1.61 -23.05
CA LYS A 207 8.11 -0.32 -23.25
C LYS A 207 6.62 -0.35 -22.85
N LEU A 208 6.06 -1.55 -22.72
CA LEU A 208 4.66 -1.78 -22.37
C LEU A 208 4.46 -2.09 -20.88
N LEU A 209 5.56 -2.19 -20.13
CA LEU A 209 5.56 -2.57 -18.71
C LEU A 209 5.55 -1.34 -17.80
N VAL A 210 4.65 -1.34 -16.82
CA VAL A 210 4.78 -0.53 -15.63
C VAL A 210 5.16 -1.40 -14.43
N ALA A 211 6.36 -1.16 -13.91
CA ALA A 211 6.85 -1.74 -12.66
C ALA A 211 6.68 -0.75 -11.50
N ILE A 212 6.87 -1.22 -10.28
CA ILE A 212 6.65 -0.41 -9.08
C ILE A 212 7.98 -0.18 -8.36
N ASN A 213 8.15 1.00 -7.79
CA ASN A 213 9.33 1.37 -7.03
C ASN A 213 9.45 0.52 -5.73
N PRO A 214 10.49 -0.31 -5.58
CA PRO A 214 10.67 -1.19 -4.43
C PRO A 214 11.03 -0.46 -3.13
N THR A 215 11.37 0.83 -3.18
CA THR A 215 11.70 1.61 -1.97
C THR A 215 10.47 2.18 -1.29
N THR A 216 9.35 2.33 -2.01
CA THR A 216 8.11 2.94 -1.54
C THR A 216 6.96 1.93 -1.42
N SER A 217 7.03 0.80 -2.14
CA SER A 217 5.94 -0.17 -2.27
C SER A 217 6.39 -1.59 -1.96
N THR A 218 5.61 -2.32 -1.16
CA THR A 218 5.86 -3.73 -0.85
C THR A 218 5.70 -4.65 -2.06
N PRO A 219 4.65 -4.54 -2.91
CA PRO A 219 4.60 -5.31 -4.16
C PRO A 219 5.74 -4.95 -5.12
N GLY A 220 6.22 -3.70 -5.12
CA GLY A 220 7.42 -3.33 -5.86
C GLY A 220 8.66 -4.06 -5.36
N LEU A 221 8.85 -4.13 -4.04
CA LEU A 221 9.97 -4.87 -3.43
C LEU A 221 9.83 -6.38 -3.65
N ALA A 222 8.64 -6.93 -3.48
CA ALA A 222 8.37 -8.36 -3.70
C ALA A 222 8.75 -8.77 -5.14
N TRP A 223 8.36 -7.98 -6.16
CA TRP A 223 8.73 -8.29 -7.53
C TRP A 223 10.24 -8.05 -7.81
N MET A 224 10.86 -7.04 -7.20
CA MET A 224 12.32 -6.91 -7.27
C MET A 224 13.00 -8.15 -6.67
N LEU A 225 12.53 -8.66 -5.53
CA LEU A 225 13.05 -9.89 -4.93
C LEU A 225 12.80 -11.13 -5.80
N ALA A 226 11.69 -11.18 -6.53
CA ALA A 226 11.47 -12.22 -7.55
C ALA A 226 12.59 -12.18 -8.61
N THR A 227 13.00 -10.99 -9.06
CA THR A 227 14.13 -10.87 -10.01
C THR A 227 15.47 -11.27 -9.38
N VAL A 228 15.68 -10.98 -8.09
CA VAL A 228 16.86 -11.45 -7.35
C VAL A 228 16.86 -12.98 -7.24
N GLY A 229 15.72 -13.59 -6.91
CA GLY A 229 15.60 -15.04 -6.80
C GLY A 229 15.81 -15.76 -8.14
N HIS A 230 15.28 -15.19 -9.22
CA HIS A 230 15.36 -15.77 -10.56
C HIS A 230 16.74 -15.61 -11.20
N PHE A 231 17.29 -14.40 -11.22
CA PHE A 231 18.57 -14.12 -11.91
C PHE A 231 19.79 -14.23 -11.00
N GLY A 232 19.61 -14.25 -9.68
CA GLY A 232 20.66 -14.14 -8.69
C GLY A 232 21.06 -12.68 -8.39
N ALA A 233 21.64 -12.48 -7.19
CA ALA A 233 22.03 -11.16 -6.68
C ALA A 233 23.02 -10.40 -7.58
N ASP A 234 23.82 -11.12 -8.37
CA ASP A 234 24.85 -10.54 -9.24
C ASP A 234 24.29 -10.04 -10.59
N LYS A 235 23.14 -10.58 -11.03
CA LYS A 235 22.60 -10.33 -12.38
C LYS A 235 21.27 -9.58 -12.41
N PHE A 236 20.51 -9.55 -11.33
CA PHE A 236 19.19 -8.91 -11.33
C PHE A 236 19.26 -7.41 -11.71
N SER A 237 20.34 -6.72 -11.32
CA SER A 237 20.52 -5.29 -11.65
C SER A 237 20.70 -5.07 -13.16
N ASP A 238 21.33 -5.99 -13.89
CA ASP A 238 21.45 -5.90 -15.36
C ASP A 238 20.12 -6.14 -16.04
N TYR A 239 19.27 -7.02 -15.50
CA TYR A 239 17.89 -7.18 -15.95
C TYR A 239 17.09 -5.88 -15.81
N TRP A 240 17.18 -5.19 -14.65
CA TRP A 240 16.51 -3.90 -14.45
C TRP A 240 17.04 -2.78 -15.36
N LYS A 241 18.35 -2.76 -15.62
CA LYS A 241 18.93 -1.85 -16.65
C LYS A 241 18.31 -2.10 -18.03
N ALA A 242 18.13 -3.38 -18.40
CA ALA A 242 17.52 -3.73 -19.69
C ALA A 242 16.05 -3.29 -19.76
N LEU A 243 15.27 -3.49 -18.70
CA LEU A 243 13.88 -3.02 -18.59
C LEU A 243 13.78 -1.50 -18.79
N VAL A 244 14.55 -0.71 -18.03
CA VAL A 244 14.48 0.76 -18.10
C VAL A 244 15.00 1.26 -19.45
N LYS A 245 16.09 0.68 -19.98
CA LYS A 245 16.58 0.98 -21.34
C LYS A 245 15.53 0.68 -22.40
N GLY A 246 14.71 -0.35 -22.19
CA GLY A 246 13.60 -0.74 -23.06
C GLY A 246 12.35 0.14 -22.92
N GLY A 247 12.30 1.06 -21.94
CA GLY A 247 11.20 2.01 -21.77
C GLY A 247 10.21 1.65 -20.66
N THR A 248 10.53 0.71 -19.76
CA THR A 248 9.69 0.38 -18.60
C THR A 248 9.45 1.61 -17.71
N LYS A 249 8.19 1.92 -17.43
CA LYS A 249 7.79 2.92 -16.45
C LYS A 249 7.98 2.38 -15.04
N ILE A 250 8.44 3.23 -14.11
CA ILE A 250 8.51 2.93 -12.67
C ILE A 250 7.50 3.83 -11.93
N ALA A 251 6.38 3.26 -11.53
CA ALA A 251 5.35 3.93 -10.72
C ALA A 251 5.78 4.02 -9.24
N SER A 252 5.21 4.97 -8.50
CA SER A 252 5.52 5.19 -7.08
C SER A 252 4.94 4.12 -6.15
N GLY A 253 3.77 3.55 -6.51
CA GLY A 253 3.06 2.55 -5.74
C GLY A 253 2.08 1.74 -6.57
N TRP A 254 1.45 0.76 -5.93
CA TRP A 254 0.53 -0.15 -6.59
C TRP A 254 -0.71 0.55 -7.17
N THR A 255 -1.29 1.50 -6.44
CA THR A 255 -2.47 2.25 -6.88
C THR A 255 -2.20 3.00 -8.18
N GLU A 256 -1.04 3.67 -8.33
CA GLU A 256 -0.64 4.32 -9.56
C GLU A 256 -0.47 3.28 -10.69
N ALA A 257 0.30 2.22 -10.44
CA ALA A 257 0.60 1.22 -11.45
C ALA A 257 -0.66 0.50 -11.96
N TYR A 258 -1.50 -0.01 -11.05
CA TYR A 258 -2.63 -0.85 -11.41
C TYR A 258 -3.90 -0.05 -11.76
N ASN A 259 -4.28 0.91 -10.91
CA ASN A 259 -5.53 1.64 -11.13
C ASN A 259 -5.41 2.74 -12.19
N THR A 260 -4.23 3.38 -12.31
CA THR A 260 -4.04 4.52 -13.23
C THR A 260 -3.37 4.12 -14.54
N ASP A 261 -2.23 3.39 -14.46
CA ASP A 261 -1.36 3.16 -15.61
C ASP A 261 -1.72 1.92 -16.42
N PHE A 262 -2.26 0.89 -15.78
CA PHE A 262 -2.62 -0.36 -16.45
C PHE A 262 -3.82 -0.19 -17.38
N SER A 263 -3.74 -0.72 -18.61
CA SER A 263 -4.79 -0.56 -19.60
C SER A 263 -6.11 -1.24 -19.24
N ALA A 264 -6.06 -2.33 -18.46
CA ALA A 264 -7.24 -3.01 -17.92
C ALA A 264 -7.62 -2.52 -16.51
N GLY A 265 -6.89 -1.54 -15.94
CA GLY A 265 -7.23 -0.86 -14.70
C GLY A 265 -8.38 0.11 -14.84
N GLU A 266 -8.84 0.69 -13.72
CA GLU A 266 -9.96 1.65 -13.69
C GLU A 266 -9.69 2.88 -14.55
N GLY A 267 -8.45 3.41 -14.52
CA GLY A 267 -8.00 4.58 -15.28
C GLY A 267 -7.79 4.32 -16.77
N LYS A 268 -7.87 3.06 -17.22
CA LYS A 268 -7.61 2.66 -18.62
C LYS A 268 -6.32 3.27 -19.16
N GLY A 269 -5.23 3.07 -18.42
CA GLY A 269 -3.93 3.63 -18.74
C GLY A 269 -3.32 3.07 -20.04
N ALA A 270 -2.08 3.43 -20.30
CA ALA A 270 -1.41 3.11 -21.56
C ALA A 270 -0.60 1.80 -21.51
N TYR A 271 -0.44 1.17 -20.35
CA TYR A 271 0.48 0.04 -20.17
C TYR A 271 -0.28 -1.28 -20.04
N PRO A 272 -0.16 -2.20 -21.02
CA PRO A 272 -0.85 -3.49 -20.98
C PRO A 272 -0.12 -4.56 -20.14
N ILE A 273 1.02 -4.23 -19.53
CA ILE A 273 1.77 -5.10 -18.64
C ILE A 273 2.03 -4.36 -17.34
N VAL A 274 1.71 -4.98 -16.19
CA VAL A 274 1.85 -4.34 -14.87
C VAL A 274 2.31 -5.33 -13.81
N VAL A 275 3.09 -4.85 -12.84
CA VAL A 275 3.32 -5.56 -11.59
C VAL A 275 2.07 -5.44 -10.72
N SER A 276 1.44 -6.57 -10.39
CA SER A 276 0.27 -6.65 -9.52
C SER A 276 0.21 -8.01 -8.84
N TYR A 277 -0.98 -8.58 -8.63
CA TYR A 277 -1.17 -9.83 -7.93
C TYR A 277 -1.75 -10.93 -8.83
N ALA A 278 -1.47 -12.20 -8.50
CA ALA A 278 -2.08 -13.34 -9.17
C ALA A 278 -3.62 -13.35 -9.03
N SER A 279 -4.15 -12.70 -8.01
CA SER A 279 -5.58 -12.51 -7.78
C SER A 279 -6.25 -11.51 -8.74
N SER A 280 -5.49 -10.57 -9.31
CA SER A 280 -6.04 -9.46 -10.11
C SER A 280 -6.94 -9.89 -11.28
N PRO A 281 -6.66 -11.00 -12.01
CA PRO A 281 -7.55 -11.46 -13.07
C PRO A 281 -8.97 -11.82 -12.62
N SER A 282 -9.19 -12.10 -11.34
CA SER A 282 -10.51 -12.38 -10.79
C SER A 282 -11.44 -11.16 -10.74
N TYR A 283 -10.91 -9.95 -10.99
CA TYR A 283 -11.65 -8.68 -10.96
C TYR A 283 -11.93 -8.10 -12.35
N THR A 284 -11.38 -8.72 -13.38
CA THR A 284 -11.63 -8.36 -14.79
C THR A 284 -12.48 -9.39 -15.50
N VAL A 285 -13.31 -10.09 -14.73
CA VAL A 285 -14.17 -11.18 -15.21
C VAL A 285 -15.34 -10.61 -16.00
N SER A 286 -15.70 -11.30 -17.08
CA SER A 286 -16.88 -11.01 -17.90
C SER A 286 -18.17 -11.12 -17.07
N LYS A 287 -19.22 -10.40 -17.51
CA LYS A 287 -20.50 -10.36 -16.78
C LYS A 287 -21.14 -11.74 -16.56
N ASP A 288 -20.88 -12.68 -17.44
CA ASP A 288 -21.36 -14.07 -17.36
C ASP A 288 -20.46 -14.97 -16.50
N GLY A 289 -19.36 -14.44 -15.95
CA GLY A 289 -18.40 -15.23 -15.16
C GLY A 289 -17.57 -16.24 -15.96
N ALA A 290 -17.67 -16.25 -17.29
CA ALA A 290 -17.06 -17.28 -18.11
C ALA A 290 -15.57 -17.08 -18.38
N SER A 291 -15.12 -15.82 -18.51
CA SER A 291 -13.77 -15.44 -18.90
C SER A 291 -13.26 -14.21 -18.16
N THR A 292 -11.98 -13.93 -18.29
CA THR A 292 -11.35 -12.70 -17.80
C THR A 292 -10.50 -12.06 -18.91
N THR A 293 -10.45 -10.73 -18.94
CA THR A 293 -9.68 -9.96 -19.93
C THR A 293 -8.20 -9.85 -19.61
N THR A 294 -7.79 -10.23 -18.38
CA THR A 294 -6.38 -10.20 -17.95
C THR A 294 -5.85 -11.59 -17.62
N ALA A 295 -4.55 -11.70 -17.44
CA ALA A 295 -3.89 -12.91 -16.93
C ALA A 295 -2.70 -12.55 -16.05
N ALA A 296 -2.39 -13.38 -15.07
CA ALA A 296 -1.17 -13.29 -14.28
C ALA A 296 -0.13 -14.29 -14.78
N LEU A 297 1.14 -13.85 -14.90
CA LEU A 297 2.27 -14.68 -15.27
C LEU A 297 2.86 -15.32 -14.00
N LEU A 298 2.36 -16.48 -13.61
CA LEU A 298 2.69 -17.13 -12.34
C LEU A 298 4.17 -17.53 -12.20
N GLU A 299 4.90 -17.67 -13.30
CA GLU A 299 6.34 -17.90 -13.28
C GLU A 299 7.14 -16.70 -12.74
N THR A 300 6.53 -15.50 -12.73
CA THR A 300 7.13 -14.28 -12.19
C THR A 300 6.71 -14.01 -10.74
N ALA A 301 6.00 -14.93 -10.11
CA ALA A 301 5.36 -14.72 -8.82
C ALA A 301 6.34 -14.80 -7.65
N PHE A 302 6.16 -13.90 -6.68
CA PHE A 302 6.77 -13.93 -5.35
C PHE A 302 5.68 -13.95 -4.28
N ARG A 303 5.74 -14.89 -3.33
CA ARG A 303 4.75 -14.98 -2.25
C ARG A 303 4.93 -13.84 -1.26
N GLN A 304 3.93 -12.96 -1.19
CA GLN A 304 3.79 -11.92 -0.18
C GLN A 304 2.85 -12.41 0.91
N VAL A 305 3.21 -12.15 2.17
CA VAL A 305 2.38 -12.41 3.36
C VAL A 305 2.34 -11.12 4.15
N GLU A 306 1.16 -10.63 4.49
CA GLU A 306 0.97 -9.41 5.26
C GLU A 306 0.68 -9.72 6.72
N TYR A 307 1.24 -8.89 7.59
CA TYR A 307 1.21 -9.09 9.04
C TYR A 307 0.55 -7.92 9.75
N ALA A 308 -0.05 -8.24 10.90
CA ALA A 308 -0.43 -7.27 11.91
C ALA A 308 0.42 -7.47 13.18
N GLY A 309 0.72 -6.37 13.87
CA GLY A 309 1.48 -6.40 15.13
C GLY A 309 1.18 -5.19 16.00
N VAL A 310 1.12 -5.40 17.33
CA VAL A 310 0.96 -4.32 18.30
C VAL A 310 2.23 -3.47 18.31
N LEU A 311 2.09 -2.15 18.25
CA LEU A 311 3.23 -1.25 18.27
C LEU A 311 3.81 -1.12 19.69
N LYS A 312 5.12 -1.11 19.80
CA LYS A 312 5.78 -0.88 21.08
C LYS A 312 5.52 0.54 21.55
N GLY A 313 5.04 0.69 22.79
CA GLY A 313 4.64 1.98 23.33
C GLY A 313 3.23 2.43 22.92
N ALA A 314 2.42 1.53 22.35
CA ALA A 314 1.02 1.77 22.05
C ALA A 314 0.24 2.29 23.26
N ALA A 315 -0.63 3.27 23.03
CA ALA A 315 -1.49 3.83 24.09
C ALA A 315 -2.59 2.84 24.50
N ASN A 316 -3.07 2.02 23.58
CA ASN A 316 -4.08 0.98 23.82
C ASN A 316 -3.64 -0.37 23.23
N PRO A 317 -2.65 -1.07 23.83
CA PRO A 317 -2.18 -2.36 23.33
C PRO A 317 -3.26 -3.45 23.38
N ALA A 318 -4.23 -3.36 24.31
CA ALA A 318 -5.36 -4.29 24.38
C ALA A 318 -6.30 -4.13 23.18
N GLY A 319 -6.57 -2.89 22.76
CA GLY A 319 -7.30 -2.60 21.53
C GLY A 319 -6.56 -3.13 20.30
N GLY A 320 -5.22 -3.00 20.24
CA GLY A 320 -4.40 -3.57 19.18
C GLY A 320 -4.50 -5.10 19.09
N GLN A 321 -4.45 -5.81 20.22
CA GLN A 321 -4.65 -7.26 20.24
C GLN A 321 -6.09 -7.66 19.81
N ALA A 322 -7.10 -6.89 20.26
CA ALA A 322 -8.48 -7.11 19.84
C ALA A 322 -8.65 -6.94 18.32
N PHE A 323 -7.97 -5.95 17.71
CA PHE A 323 -7.97 -5.77 16.26
C PHE A 323 -7.34 -6.96 15.54
N ILE A 324 -6.18 -7.46 15.99
CA ILE A 324 -5.52 -8.63 15.37
C ILE A 324 -6.45 -9.86 15.45
N ASN A 325 -7.04 -10.13 16.61
CA ASN A 325 -7.99 -11.23 16.76
C ASN A 325 -9.22 -11.08 15.86
N TRP A 326 -9.72 -9.87 15.68
CA TRP A 326 -10.80 -9.58 14.77
C TRP A 326 -10.41 -9.82 13.30
N MET A 327 -9.20 -9.40 12.88
CA MET A 327 -8.69 -9.68 11.53
C MET A 327 -8.58 -11.18 11.24
N LEU A 328 -8.32 -12.01 12.26
CA LEU A 328 -8.28 -13.47 12.17
C LEU A 328 -9.66 -14.12 12.23
N SER A 329 -10.72 -13.37 12.54
CA SER A 329 -12.07 -13.95 12.59
C SER A 329 -12.52 -14.44 11.20
N LYS A 330 -13.29 -15.53 11.16
CA LYS A 330 -13.78 -16.09 9.88
C LYS A 330 -14.54 -15.07 9.03
N ALA A 331 -15.26 -14.16 9.67
CA ALA A 331 -16.02 -13.12 8.98
C ALA A 331 -15.09 -12.14 8.23
N VAL A 332 -14.02 -11.65 8.88
CA VAL A 332 -13.04 -10.77 8.24
C VAL A 332 -12.20 -11.54 7.23
N GLN A 333 -11.74 -12.75 7.56
CA GLN A 333 -11.00 -13.60 6.62
C GLN A 333 -11.81 -13.89 5.33
N ALA A 334 -13.13 -14.03 5.42
CA ALA A 334 -14.00 -14.18 4.24
C ALA A 334 -14.29 -12.86 3.49
N ASP A 335 -14.02 -11.70 4.12
CA ASP A 335 -14.17 -10.38 3.51
C ASP A 335 -12.90 -9.91 2.78
N ILE A 336 -11.72 -10.31 3.26
CA ILE A 336 -10.40 -10.00 2.69
C ILE A 336 -10.37 -10.22 1.17
N PRO A 337 -10.75 -11.38 0.60
CA PRO A 337 -10.74 -11.58 -0.84
C PRO A 337 -11.64 -10.61 -1.62
N LYS A 338 -12.71 -10.13 -1.00
CA LYS A 338 -13.71 -9.27 -1.63
C LYS A 338 -13.33 -7.79 -1.60
N LYS A 339 -12.50 -7.40 -0.63
CA LYS A 339 -12.17 -6.00 -0.34
C LYS A 339 -10.72 -5.64 -0.63
N MET A 340 -9.81 -6.54 -0.32
CA MET A 340 -8.36 -6.30 -0.52
C MET A 340 -7.76 -7.15 -1.62
N TYR A 341 -8.55 -8.08 -2.22
CA TYR A 341 -8.09 -8.94 -3.32
C TYR A 341 -6.96 -9.91 -2.94
N MET A 342 -6.77 -10.12 -1.63
CA MET A 342 -5.78 -11.02 -1.05
C MET A 342 -6.43 -12.35 -0.66
N TYR A 343 -5.62 -13.37 -0.44
CA TYR A 343 -6.06 -14.66 0.06
C TYR A 343 -6.02 -14.67 1.58
N PRO A 344 -7.07 -15.17 2.26
CA PRO A 344 -7.05 -15.33 3.71
C PRO A 344 -5.98 -16.34 4.12
N VAL A 345 -5.34 -16.14 5.29
CA VAL A 345 -4.43 -17.14 5.86
C VAL A 345 -5.18 -18.33 6.44
N ASP A 346 -6.47 -18.17 6.77
CA ASP A 346 -7.35 -19.26 7.16
C ASP A 346 -7.84 -20.03 5.93
N SER A 347 -7.19 -21.16 5.63
CA SER A 347 -7.53 -22.01 4.49
C SER A 347 -8.90 -22.70 4.62
N SER A 348 -9.57 -22.62 5.78
CA SER A 348 -10.94 -23.13 5.95
C SER A 348 -12.00 -22.18 5.38
N VAL A 349 -11.63 -20.96 5.01
CA VAL A 349 -12.50 -19.96 4.40
C VAL A 349 -12.68 -20.26 2.93
N GLN A 350 -13.95 -20.33 2.49
CA GLN A 350 -14.26 -20.52 1.08
C GLN A 350 -13.95 -19.25 0.28
N LEU A 351 -13.13 -19.39 -0.77
CA LEU A 351 -12.81 -18.29 -1.69
C LEU A 351 -14.01 -17.96 -2.59
N PRO A 352 -14.15 -16.67 -3.00
CA PRO A 352 -15.07 -16.31 -4.07
C PRO A 352 -14.78 -17.11 -5.34
N GLU A 353 -15.83 -17.51 -6.06
CA GLU A 353 -15.72 -18.36 -7.26
C GLU A 353 -14.77 -17.77 -8.31
N ALA A 354 -14.88 -16.45 -8.57
CA ALA A 354 -14.00 -15.76 -9.51
C ALA A 354 -12.52 -15.85 -9.11
N LEU A 355 -12.22 -15.70 -7.81
CA LEU A 355 -10.86 -15.81 -7.30
C LEU A 355 -10.33 -17.24 -7.42
N ALA A 356 -11.13 -18.22 -7.03
CA ALA A 356 -10.75 -19.62 -7.15
C ALA A 356 -10.49 -20.06 -8.62
N LYS A 357 -11.24 -19.47 -9.57
CA LYS A 357 -11.15 -19.83 -10.99
C LYS A 357 -10.06 -19.07 -11.74
N PHE A 358 -9.92 -17.76 -11.50
CA PHE A 358 -9.11 -16.85 -12.34
C PHE A 358 -7.90 -16.26 -11.64
N GLY A 359 -7.75 -16.46 -10.34
CA GLY A 359 -6.63 -15.98 -9.54
C GLY A 359 -5.92 -17.09 -8.78
N PRO A 360 -5.45 -18.20 -9.43
CA PRO A 360 -4.73 -19.23 -8.70
C PRO A 360 -3.40 -18.71 -8.17
N LEU A 361 -3.04 -19.13 -6.97
CA LEU A 361 -1.69 -18.93 -6.45
C LEU A 361 -0.67 -19.77 -7.26
N ALA A 362 0.55 -19.27 -7.37
CA ALA A 362 1.64 -20.01 -7.99
C ALA A 362 1.95 -21.27 -7.14
N GLU A 363 2.08 -22.42 -7.80
CA GLU A 363 2.50 -23.66 -7.13
C GLU A 363 3.94 -23.55 -6.60
N LYS A 364 4.80 -22.87 -7.34
CA LYS A 364 6.21 -22.65 -7.05
C LYS A 364 6.58 -21.19 -7.26
N PRO A 365 6.17 -20.29 -6.36
CA PRO A 365 6.61 -18.91 -6.45
C PRO A 365 8.12 -18.82 -6.33
N VAL A 366 8.72 -17.78 -6.90
CA VAL A 366 10.14 -17.51 -6.70
C VAL A 366 10.39 -17.25 -5.23
N GLU A 367 11.42 -17.87 -4.69
CA GLU A 367 11.77 -17.77 -3.26
C GLU A 367 13.10 -17.08 -3.07
N VAL A 368 13.18 -16.25 -2.04
CA VAL A 368 14.41 -15.74 -1.46
C VAL A 368 14.35 -16.00 0.04
N ALA A 369 15.36 -16.66 0.58
CA ALA A 369 15.37 -17.02 1.99
C ALA A 369 15.22 -15.79 2.90
N PRO A 370 14.32 -15.79 3.91
CA PRO A 370 14.05 -14.64 4.78
C PRO A 370 15.29 -14.05 5.43
N GLY A 371 16.24 -14.91 5.87
CA GLY A 371 17.52 -14.47 6.43
C GLY A 371 18.38 -13.70 5.42
N LYS A 372 18.32 -14.08 4.13
CA LYS A 372 19.01 -13.39 3.06
C LYS A 372 18.37 -12.04 2.75
N ILE A 373 17.04 -11.97 2.73
CA ILE A 373 16.31 -10.70 2.62
C ILE A 373 16.71 -9.76 3.76
N ALA A 374 16.73 -10.27 4.99
CA ALA A 374 17.09 -9.48 6.16
C ALA A 374 18.53 -8.90 6.07
N ALA A 375 19.48 -9.69 5.56
CA ALA A 375 20.88 -9.30 5.47
C ALA A 375 21.20 -8.40 4.26
N GLU A 376 20.58 -8.63 3.10
CA GLU A 376 21.05 -8.08 1.82
C GLU A 376 20.06 -7.10 1.17
N ARG A 377 18.81 -6.98 1.65
CA ARG A 377 17.78 -6.13 1.05
C ARG A 377 18.26 -4.70 0.78
N GLU A 378 18.90 -4.06 1.76
CA GLU A 378 19.37 -2.66 1.62
C GLU A 378 20.43 -2.53 0.51
N GLN A 379 21.28 -3.53 0.34
CA GLN A 379 22.25 -3.57 -0.74
C GLN A 379 21.56 -3.74 -2.09
N TRP A 380 20.59 -4.64 -2.18
CA TRP A 380 19.82 -4.84 -3.42
C TRP A 380 19.03 -3.60 -3.82
N LEU A 381 18.42 -2.89 -2.87
CA LEU A 381 17.75 -1.62 -3.14
C LEU A 381 18.71 -0.56 -3.70
N LYS A 382 19.93 -0.47 -3.19
CA LYS A 382 20.97 0.43 -3.74
C LYS A 382 21.39 0.04 -5.15
N LEU A 383 21.60 -1.26 -5.41
CA LEU A 383 21.91 -1.77 -6.74
C LEU A 383 20.78 -1.53 -7.73
N TRP A 384 19.54 -1.74 -7.29
CA TRP A 384 18.36 -1.42 -8.09
C TRP A 384 18.28 0.07 -8.41
N ALA A 385 18.40 0.96 -7.42
CA ALA A 385 18.36 2.40 -7.63
C ALA A 385 19.43 2.86 -8.64
N SER A 386 20.65 2.37 -8.51
CA SER A 386 21.72 2.61 -9.50
C SER A 386 21.37 2.09 -10.89
N ALA A 387 20.72 0.91 -10.99
CA ALA A 387 20.36 0.29 -12.26
C ALA A 387 19.28 1.10 -13.00
N VAL A 388 18.36 1.73 -12.28
CA VAL A 388 17.24 2.49 -12.85
C VAL A 388 17.49 4.01 -12.90
N GLY A 389 18.69 4.48 -12.49
CA GLY A 389 19.05 5.89 -12.53
C GLY A 389 18.39 6.77 -11.47
N LYS A 390 18.09 6.21 -10.29
CA LYS A 390 17.49 6.90 -9.13
C LYS A 390 18.44 7.03 -7.95
#